data_08f632cfdd7950a1750492f4479c4cee
#
_entry.id   08f632cfdd7950a1750492f4479c4cee
#
_cell.length_a   1.000
_cell.length_b   1.000
_cell.length_c   1.000
_cell.angle_alpha   90.00
_cell.angle_beta   90.00
_cell.angle_gamma   90.00
#
_symmetry.space_group_name_H-M   'P 1'
#
loop_
_entity.id
_entity.type
_entity.pdbx_description
1 polymer ?
#
loop_
_entity_poly.entity_id
_entity_poly.type
_entity_poly.pdbx_seq_one_letter_code
_entity_poly.pdbx_strand_id
1 'polypeptide(L)'
;MSGPLATALMVLAGFTLYAGIQSLFNAYYRPQRRMYVYFALMCIFAIAYIFIRLHNFYSNTTEDFISLQRLGFLAAQLLFLSQIGFVTEYTNWRPRWLVSVLVISLLALLIINLFLPYGLAHSSLPVLQQFTLPWGETII
;
A
#
# COMPACT_ATOMS: atom_id res chain seq x y z
N MET A 1 -13.43 1.45 16.30
CA MET A 1 -12.95 0.52 15.28
C MET A 1 -12.96 -0.93 15.81
N SER A 2 -14.12 -1.46 16.12
CA SER A 2 -14.27 -2.79 16.74
C SER A 2 -15.06 -3.80 15.88
N GLY A 3 -15.28 -3.49 14.60
CA GLY A 3 -16.03 -4.35 13.70
C GLY A 3 -15.23 -5.53 13.15
N PRO A 4 -15.90 -6.56 12.58
CA PRO A 4 -15.25 -7.72 11.99
C PRO A 4 -14.26 -7.37 10.86
N LEU A 5 -14.56 -6.33 10.07
CA LEU A 5 -13.67 -5.86 9.00
C LEU A 5 -12.36 -5.32 9.58
N ALA A 6 -12.43 -4.46 10.61
CA ALA A 6 -11.27 -3.93 11.29
C ALA A 6 -10.42 -5.04 11.90
N THR A 7 -11.04 -6.02 12.55
CA THR A 7 -10.36 -7.18 13.12
C THR A 7 -9.66 -8.00 12.04
N ALA A 8 -10.31 -8.29 10.92
CA ALA A 8 -9.73 -9.05 9.82
C ALA A 8 -8.50 -8.31 9.23
N LEU A 9 -8.60 -7.00 9.01
CA LEU A 9 -7.49 -6.19 8.51
C LEU A 9 -6.32 -6.12 9.49
N MET A 10 -6.60 -6.03 10.80
CA MET A 10 -5.55 -6.06 11.82
C MET A 10 -4.85 -7.40 11.91
N VAL A 11 -5.58 -8.51 11.79
CA VAL A 11 -4.99 -9.85 11.72
C VAL A 11 -4.08 -9.98 10.49
N LEU A 12 -4.55 -9.53 9.34
CA LEU A 12 -3.75 -9.52 8.11
C LEU A 12 -2.47 -8.68 8.27
N ALA A 13 -2.58 -7.49 8.88
CA ALA A 13 -1.43 -6.65 9.18
C ALA A 13 -0.43 -7.34 10.13
N GLY A 14 -0.92 -8.08 11.12
CA GLY A 14 -0.09 -8.85 12.05
C GLY A 14 0.70 -9.95 11.35
N PHE A 15 0.08 -10.72 10.47
CA PHE A 15 0.77 -11.74 9.66
C PHE A 15 1.81 -11.12 8.73
N THR A 16 1.47 -9.99 8.09
CA THR A 16 2.39 -9.27 7.22
C THR A 16 3.59 -8.72 7.99
N LEU A 17 3.36 -8.19 9.19
CA LEU A 17 4.42 -7.73 10.08
C LEU A 17 5.37 -8.87 10.47
N TYR A 18 4.83 -10.01 10.85
CA TYR A 18 5.63 -11.20 11.17
C TYR A 18 6.49 -11.63 9.98
N ALA A 19 5.91 -11.73 8.81
CA ALA A 19 6.63 -12.07 7.57
C ALA A 19 7.76 -11.07 7.26
N GLY A 20 7.49 -9.77 7.46
CA GLY A 20 8.48 -8.71 7.27
C GLY A 20 9.66 -8.81 8.24
N ILE A 21 9.38 -9.01 9.52
CA ILE A 21 10.41 -9.19 10.56
C ILE A 21 11.26 -10.43 10.26
N GLN A 22 10.62 -11.56 9.93
CA GLN A 22 11.34 -12.78 9.58
C GLN A 22 12.23 -12.60 8.35
N SER A 23 11.77 -11.84 7.36
CA SER A 23 12.57 -11.50 6.19
C SER A 23 13.79 -10.65 6.52
N LEU A 24 13.67 -9.70 7.46
CA LEU A 24 14.81 -8.91 7.91
C LEU A 24 15.85 -9.79 8.62
N PHE A 25 15.41 -10.74 9.44
CA PHE A 25 16.34 -11.72 10.03
C PHE A 25 17.04 -12.54 8.95
N ASN A 26 16.32 -13.02 7.94
CA ASN A 26 16.91 -13.76 6.84
C ASN A 26 17.89 -12.89 6.02
N ALA A 27 17.62 -11.60 5.86
CA ALA A 27 18.53 -10.66 5.21
C ALA A 27 19.87 -10.53 5.96
N TYR A 28 19.83 -10.60 7.29
CA TYR A 28 21.03 -10.50 8.10
C TYR A 28 21.92 -11.75 7.97
N TYR A 29 21.33 -12.94 7.92
CA TYR A 29 22.06 -14.21 7.96
C TYR A 29 22.35 -14.84 6.60
N ARG A 30 21.69 -14.39 5.52
CA ARG A 30 21.81 -15.02 4.20
C ARG A 30 22.50 -14.13 3.17
N PRO A 31 23.19 -14.72 2.15
CA PRO A 31 23.88 -13.96 1.13
C PRO A 31 22.95 -13.16 0.19
N GLN A 32 21.68 -13.57 0.07
CA GLN A 32 20.68 -12.92 -0.77
C GLN A 32 19.97 -11.76 -0.04
N ARG A 33 20.74 -10.85 0.54
CA ARG A 33 20.22 -9.75 1.38
C ARG A 33 19.22 -8.85 0.65
N ARG A 34 19.50 -8.50 -0.59
CA ARG A 34 18.66 -7.55 -1.36
C ARG A 34 17.24 -8.06 -1.55
N MET A 35 17.08 -9.34 -1.89
CA MET A 35 15.77 -9.95 -2.07
C MET A 35 14.94 -9.87 -0.78
N TYR A 36 15.52 -10.22 0.36
CA TYR A 36 14.84 -10.19 1.65
C TYR A 36 14.53 -8.77 2.12
N VAL A 37 15.40 -7.80 1.83
CA VAL A 37 15.15 -6.38 2.12
C VAL A 37 13.97 -5.86 1.31
N TYR A 38 13.91 -6.15 0.01
CA TYR A 38 12.76 -5.76 -0.82
C TYR A 38 11.45 -6.40 -0.35
N PHE A 39 11.49 -7.66 0.08
CA PHE A 39 10.32 -8.31 0.64
C PHE A 39 9.87 -7.66 1.95
N ALA A 40 10.80 -7.32 2.83
CA ALA A 40 10.49 -6.59 4.07
C ALA A 40 9.88 -5.21 3.79
N LEU A 41 10.40 -4.48 2.80
CA LEU A 41 9.81 -3.21 2.35
C LEU A 41 8.40 -3.39 1.82
N MET A 42 8.15 -4.43 1.03
CA MET A 42 6.79 -4.78 0.60
C MET A 42 5.85 -4.96 1.80
N CYS A 43 6.28 -5.70 2.81
CA CYS A 43 5.49 -5.91 4.02
C CYS A 43 5.19 -4.60 4.76
N ILE A 44 6.18 -3.72 4.91
CA ILE A 44 6.01 -2.41 5.55
C ILE A 44 4.99 -1.55 4.80
N PHE A 45 5.13 -1.43 3.48
CA PHE A 45 4.20 -0.64 2.68
C PHE A 45 2.80 -1.27 2.60
N ALA A 46 2.70 -2.60 2.62
CA ALA A 46 1.42 -3.29 2.70
C ALA A 46 0.70 -2.99 4.02
N ILE A 47 1.42 -3.02 5.14
CA ILE A 47 0.87 -2.65 6.45
C ILE A 47 0.41 -1.19 6.45
N ALA A 48 1.24 -0.27 5.96
CA ALA A 48 0.88 1.14 5.83
C ALA A 48 -0.39 1.32 4.99
N TYR A 49 -0.50 0.62 3.88
CA TYR A 49 -1.68 0.64 3.02
C TYR A 49 -2.92 0.12 3.74
N ILE A 50 -2.81 -1.00 4.48
CA ILE A 50 -3.92 -1.56 5.26
C ILE A 50 -4.42 -0.55 6.29
N PHE A 51 -3.53 0.08 7.05
CA PHE A 51 -3.92 1.09 8.05
C PHE A 51 -4.55 2.32 7.42
N ILE A 52 -4.01 2.81 6.32
CA ILE A 52 -4.59 3.95 5.59
C ILE A 52 -6.00 3.61 5.09
N ARG A 53 -6.20 2.43 4.53
CA ARG A 53 -7.52 1.96 4.08
C ARG A 53 -8.49 1.79 5.24
N LEU A 54 -8.03 1.26 6.36
CA LEU A 54 -8.86 1.13 7.55
C LEU A 54 -9.35 2.50 8.04
N HIS A 55 -8.47 3.50 8.13
CA HIS A 55 -8.87 4.85 8.49
C HIS A 55 -9.80 5.48 7.45
N ASN A 56 -9.57 5.20 6.18
CA ASN A 56 -10.40 5.72 5.08
C ASN A 56 -11.85 5.22 5.17
N PHE A 57 -12.06 3.95 5.53
CA PHE A 57 -13.41 3.39 5.73
C PHE A 57 -14.18 4.06 6.88
N TYR A 58 -13.50 4.65 7.84
CA TYR A 58 -14.11 5.33 8.99
C TYR A 58 -13.94 6.85 8.93
N SER A 59 -13.65 7.41 7.76
CA SER A 59 -13.53 8.87 7.58
C SER A 59 -14.88 9.56 7.75
N ASN A 60 -14.88 10.69 8.47
CA ASN A 60 -16.09 11.48 8.73
C ASN A 60 -16.22 12.68 7.80
N THR A 61 -15.14 13.12 7.18
CA THR A 61 -15.12 14.29 6.30
C THR A 61 -14.57 13.94 4.91
N THR A 62 -15.01 14.70 3.91
CA THR A 62 -14.53 14.53 2.53
C THR A 62 -13.05 14.88 2.38
N GLU A 63 -12.57 15.88 3.13
CA GLU A 63 -11.16 16.29 3.10
C GLU A 63 -10.25 15.19 3.66
N ASP A 64 -10.62 14.59 4.80
CA ASP A 64 -9.90 13.46 5.38
C ASP A 64 -9.89 12.26 4.43
N PHE A 65 -11.01 11.97 3.79
CA PHE A 65 -11.14 10.91 2.80
C PHE A 65 -10.16 11.11 1.64
N ILE A 66 -10.10 12.31 1.06
CA ILE A 66 -9.19 12.62 -0.04
C ILE A 66 -7.73 12.54 0.39
N SER A 67 -7.38 13.05 1.56
CA SER A 67 -6.02 13.00 2.10
C SER A 67 -5.57 11.55 2.33
N LEU A 68 -6.43 10.72 2.92
CA LEU A 68 -6.16 9.30 3.13
C LEU A 68 -6.09 8.52 1.80
N GLN A 69 -6.91 8.90 0.82
CA GLN A 69 -6.86 8.30 -0.51
C GLN A 69 -5.52 8.59 -1.21
N ARG A 70 -5.00 9.80 -1.10
CA ARG A 70 -3.66 10.15 -1.63
C ARG A 70 -2.54 9.38 -0.95
N LEU A 71 -2.58 9.27 0.39
CA LEU A 71 -1.62 8.49 1.15
C LEU A 71 -1.70 7.00 0.79
N GLY A 72 -2.91 6.47 0.64
CA GLY A 72 -3.11 5.08 0.21
C GLY A 72 -2.53 4.82 -1.18
N PHE A 73 -2.69 5.76 -2.11
CA PHE A 73 -2.11 5.68 -3.44
C PHE A 73 -0.58 5.70 -3.40
N LEU A 74 -0.01 6.59 -2.58
CA LEU A 74 1.44 6.64 -2.35
C LEU A 74 1.97 5.32 -1.78
N ALA A 75 1.32 4.78 -0.74
CA ALA A 75 1.72 3.50 -0.15
C ALA A 75 1.63 2.34 -1.15
N ALA A 76 0.58 2.30 -1.98
CA ALA A 76 0.43 1.31 -3.04
C ALA A 76 1.55 1.41 -4.08
N GLN A 77 1.93 2.61 -4.49
CA GLN A 77 3.02 2.81 -5.45
C GLN A 77 4.38 2.37 -4.89
N LEU A 78 4.66 2.68 -3.62
CA LEU A 78 5.87 2.22 -2.94
C LEU A 78 5.88 0.70 -2.79
N LEU A 79 4.72 0.09 -2.56
CA LEU A 79 4.56 -1.35 -2.56
C LEU A 79 4.92 -1.96 -3.92
N PHE A 80 4.41 -1.40 -5.02
CA PHE A 80 4.73 -1.87 -6.38
C PHE A 80 6.20 -1.68 -6.72
N LEU A 81 6.83 -0.56 -6.34
CA LEU A 81 8.27 -0.36 -6.54
C LEU A 81 9.10 -1.41 -5.80
N SER A 82 8.73 -1.72 -4.55
CA SER A 82 9.38 -2.77 -3.77
C SER A 82 9.18 -4.14 -4.40
N GLN A 83 8.00 -4.41 -4.96
CA GLN A 83 7.68 -5.64 -5.67
C GLN A 83 8.53 -5.80 -6.95
N ILE A 84 8.73 -4.75 -7.72
CA ILE A 84 9.63 -4.76 -8.88
C ILE A 84 11.04 -5.13 -8.43
N GLY A 85 11.56 -4.50 -7.38
CA GLY A 85 12.86 -4.83 -6.80
C GLY A 85 12.95 -6.28 -6.36
N PHE A 86 11.94 -6.79 -5.67
CA PHE A 86 11.89 -8.18 -5.23
C PHE A 86 11.91 -9.16 -6.40
N VAL A 87 11.06 -8.96 -7.40
CA VAL A 87 10.97 -9.84 -8.57
C VAL A 87 12.27 -9.85 -9.37
N THR A 88 12.91 -8.71 -9.57
CA THR A 88 14.18 -8.61 -10.28
C THR A 88 15.32 -9.34 -9.55
N GLU A 89 15.36 -9.25 -8.22
CA GLU A 89 16.35 -9.99 -7.42
C GLU A 89 16.04 -11.50 -7.38
N TYR A 90 14.77 -11.86 -7.24
CA TYR A 90 14.34 -13.25 -7.15
C TYR A 90 14.58 -14.03 -8.45
N THR A 91 14.19 -13.44 -9.59
CA THR A 91 14.32 -14.08 -10.92
C THR A 91 15.70 -13.90 -11.53
N ASN A 92 16.51 -13.03 -10.96
CA ASN A 92 17.80 -12.60 -11.52
C ASN A 92 17.70 -12.05 -12.96
N TRP A 93 16.48 -11.67 -13.37
CA TRP A 93 16.18 -11.08 -14.68
C TRP A 93 16.03 -9.58 -14.55
N ARG A 94 16.93 -8.83 -15.16
CA ARG A 94 17.01 -7.37 -15.05
C ARG A 94 16.96 -6.70 -16.42
N PRO A 95 15.79 -6.72 -17.10
CA PRO A 95 15.64 -5.98 -18.33
C PRO A 95 15.62 -4.48 -18.03
N ARG A 96 16.75 -3.81 -18.21
CA ARG A 96 16.95 -2.40 -17.82
C ARG A 96 15.89 -1.48 -18.39
N TRP A 97 15.52 -1.68 -19.65
CA TRP A 97 14.53 -0.85 -20.31
C TRP A 97 13.13 -1.03 -19.70
N LEU A 98 12.71 -2.24 -19.40
CA LEU A 98 11.40 -2.53 -18.80
C LEU A 98 11.31 -1.99 -17.38
N VAL A 99 12.32 -2.23 -16.56
CA VAL A 99 12.39 -1.72 -15.18
C VAL A 99 12.37 -0.19 -15.19
N SER A 100 13.15 0.45 -16.08
CA SER A 100 13.16 1.91 -16.20
C SER A 100 11.80 2.47 -16.59
N VAL A 101 11.12 1.86 -17.56
CA VAL A 101 9.76 2.29 -17.97
C VAL A 101 8.77 2.18 -16.81
N LEU A 102 8.78 1.06 -16.09
CA LEU A 102 7.89 0.85 -14.95
C LEU A 102 8.15 1.84 -13.83
N VAL A 103 9.41 2.06 -13.46
CA VAL A 103 9.79 3.01 -12.40
C VAL A 103 9.41 4.44 -12.78
N ILE A 104 9.72 4.86 -14.01
CA ILE A 104 9.38 6.21 -14.50
C ILE A 104 7.86 6.39 -14.52
N SER A 105 7.10 5.40 -14.98
CA SER A 105 5.64 5.46 -14.99
C SER A 105 5.06 5.60 -13.58
N LEU A 106 5.56 4.84 -12.62
CA LEU A 106 5.13 4.92 -11.24
C LEU A 106 5.47 6.27 -10.60
N LEU A 107 6.66 6.80 -10.87
CA LEU A 107 7.06 8.13 -10.40
C LEU A 107 6.22 9.24 -11.03
N ALA A 108 5.92 9.15 -12.32
CA ALA A 108 5.04 10.10 -13.00
C ALA A 108 3.63 10.09 -12.39
N LEU A 109 3.06 8.90 -12.15
CA LEU A 109 1.78 8.76 -11.48
C LEU A 109 1.79 9.31 -10.06
N LEU A 110 2.89 9.12 -9.33
CA LEU A 110 3.05 9.68 -7.99
C LEU A 110 3.01 11.22 -8.02
N ILE A 111 3.76 11.83 -8.92
CA ILE A 111 3.80 13.28 -9.08
C ILE A 111 2.42 13.80 -9.46
N ILE A 112 1.76 13.19 -10.43
CA ILE A 112 0.39 13.57 -10.84
C ILE A 112 -0.58 13.46 -9.67
N ASN A 113 -0.52 12.38 -8.89
CA ASN A 113 -1.38 12.21 -7.72
C ASN A 113 -1.19 13.30 -6.65
N LEU A 114 0.04 13.77 -6.45
CA LEU A 114 0.34 14.83 -5.48
C LEU A 114 -0.14 16.22 -5.96
N PHE A 115 -0.09 16.49 -7.26
CA PHE A 115 -0.44 17.80 -7.83
C PHE A 115 -1.91 17.95 -8.17
N LEU A 116 -2.67 16.87 -8.38
CA LEU A 116 -4.10 16.96 -8.63
C LEU A 116 -4.88 17.36 -7.37
N PRO A 117 -5.88 18.27 -7.47
CA PRO A 117 -6.62 18.75 -6.30
C PRO A 117 -7.40 17.64 -5.56
N TYR A 118 -7.90 16.64 -6.28
CA TYR A 118 -8.65 15.49 -5.71
C TYR A 118 -7.92 14.16 -5.86
N GLY A 119 -6.64 14.17 -6.27
CA GLY A 119 -5.87 12.97 -6.57
C GLY A 119 -6.29 12.31 -7.89
N LEU A 120 -5.66 11.17 -8.21
CA LEU A 120 -5.96 10.43 -9.45
C LEU A 120 -7.30 9.69 -9.41
N ALA A 121 -7.79 9.36 -8.21
CA ALA A 121 -8.99 8.56 -8.05
C ALA A 121 -10.29 9.34 -8.33
N HIS A 122 -10.25 10.67 -8.27
CA HIS A 122 -11.44 11.51 -8.38
C HIS A 122 -11.20 12.70 -9.29
N SER A 123 -12.14 12.96 -10.22
CA SER A 123 -12.14 14.13 -11.09
C SER A 123 -12.88 15.33 -10.45
N SER A 124 -13.70 15.08 -9.42
CA SER A 124 -14.48 16.07 -8.67
C SER A 124 -14.50 15.69 -7.19
N LEU A 125 -15.02 16.61 -6.36
CA LEU A 125 -15.17 16.32 -4.94
C LEU A 125 -16.10 15.10 -4.73
N PRO A 126 -15.65 14.02 -4.11
CA PRO A 126 -16.47 12.83 -3.92
C PRO A 126 -17.55 13.09 -2.87
N VAL A 127 -18.75 12.54 -3.15
CA VAL A 127 -19.83 12.47 -2.14
C VAL A 127 -19.65 11.19 -1.35
N LEU A 128 -19.48 11.33 -0.04
CA LEU A 128 -19.34 10.19 0.86
C LEU A 128 -20.69 9.52 1.05
N GLN A 129 -20.76 8.21 0.77
CA GLN A 129 -21.93 7.39 1.03
C GLN A 129 -21.57 6.35 2.07
N GLN A 130 -22.44 6.17 3.06
CA GLN A 130 -22.28 5.16 4.08
C GLN A 130 -22.95 3.87 3.65
N PHE A 131 -22.21 2.78 3.74
CA PHE A 131 -22.72 1.43 3.49
C PHE A 131 -22.75 0.64 4.79
N THR A 132 -23.87 0.00 5.07
CA THR A 132 -23.98 -0.93 6.19
C THR A 132 -23.72 -2.34 5.69
N LEU A 133 -22.72 -2.98 6.25
CA LEU A 133 -22.37 -4.36 5.95
C LEU A 133 -23.38 -5.33 6.56
N PRO A 134 -23.51 -6.57 6.03
CA PRO A 134 -24.51 -7.55 6.49
C PRO A 134 -24.44 -7.87 7.98
N TRP A 135 -23.32 -7.64 8.62
CA TRP A 135 -23.11 -7.83 10.06
C TRP A 135 -23.27 -6.55 10.90
N GLY A 136 -23.85 -5.46 10.31
CA GLY A 136 -24.20 -4.23 11.02
C GLY A 136 -23.11 -3.17 11.13
N GLU A 137 -21.92 -3.38 10.57
CA GLU A 137 -20.82 -2.41 10.53
C GLU A 137 -21.07 -1.38 9.41
N THR A 138 -20.89 -0.10 9.71
CA THR A 138 -21.04 1.00 8.74
C THR A 138 -19.67 1.48 8.27
N ILE A 139 -19.48 1.53 6.94
CA ILE A 139 -18.26 2.02 6.27
C ILE A 139 -18.59 3.09 5.23
N ILE A 140 -17.59 3.84 4.84
CA ILE A 140 -17.66 4.85 3.78
C ILE A 140 -17.02 4.36 2.51
#